data_152638f8f94c6dc1e4f2336644dc05fc
#
_entry.id   152638f8f94c6dc1e4f2336644dc05fc
#
_cell.length_a   1.000
_cell.length_b   1.000
_cell.length_c   1.000
_cell.angle_alpha   90.00
_cell.angle_beta   90.00
_cell.angle_gamma   90.00
#
_symmetry.space_group_name_H-M   'P 1'
#
loop_
_entity.id
_entity.type
_entity.pdbx_description
1 polymer ?
#
loop_
_entity_poly.entity_id
_entity_poly.type
_entity_poly.pdbx_seq_one_letter_code
_entity_poly.pdbx_strand_id
1 'polypeptide(L)'
;DIADIDYDNSIDGISLMPLITNEISNDERIIYSHWKGNVSLRFQEYRFDKDNNLFNVVDDQSQIFPIKNDSIKKYLIEKKNEWVDKVLNPSFSDKKRPFTILGKSNFNNVLPARDSYFSGALKRSNRYPNDSFLTNWSEADSIYWPIQVMSDGLYSMRIFINSDKESLNSEIIVSSNNDNVKGKVDKVFLSDLRGMENDRVPRIESYLKDFQAIDLDPIYLTGQSKYLSIKRGNNSLGNLDFKR
;
A
#
# COMPACT_ATOMS: atom_id res chain seq x y z
N ASP A 1 -1.94 7.29 -30.04
CA ASP A 1 -0.70 7.51 -29.30
C ASP A 1 0.47 6.66 -29.81
N ILE A 2 1.69 6.79 -29.23
CA ILE A 2 2.91 6.07 -29.69
C ILE A 2 2.69 4.56 -29.80
N ALA A 3 1.85 3.98 -28.95
CA ALA A 3 1.57 2.55 -28.92
C ALA A 3 0.35 2.13 -29.75
N ASP A 4 -0.34 3.08 -30.38
CA ASP A 4 -1.57 2.87 -31.16
C ASP A 4 -2.61 1.99 -30.42
N ILE A 5 -2.76 2.24 -29.13
CA ILE A 5 -3.70 1.54 -28.26
C ILE A 5 -4.88 2.43 -27.97
N ASP A 6 -6.08 1.94 -28.24
CA ASP A 6 -7.31 2.59 -27.77
C ASP A 6 -7.33 2.60 -26.25
N TYR A 7 -7.54 3.75 -25.66
CA TYR A 7 -7.63 3.91 -24.21
C TYR A 7 -8.99 4.49 -23.81
N ASP A 8 -9.42 4.09 -22.62
CA ASP A 8 -10.63 4.62 -22.02
C ASP A 8 -10.42 6.10 -21.63
N ASN A 9 -11.28 6.98 -22.11
CA ASN A 9 -11.29 8.40 -21.78
C ASN A 9 -11.57 8.69 -20.28
N SER A 10 -11.80 7.66 -19.47
CA SER A 10 -11.97 7.79 -18.02
C SER A 10 -10.66 8.00 -17.25
N ILE A 11 -9.49 7.87 -17.88
CA ILE A 11 -8.20 8.09 -17.23
C ILE A 11 -7.95 9.58 -16.98
N ASP A 12 -7.32 9.90 -15.86
CA ASP A 12 -6.97 11.28 -15.49
C ASP A 12 -5.73 11.83 -16.23
N GLY A 13 -5.02 10.97 -16.97
CA GLY A 13 -3.86 11.33 -17.76
C GLY A 13 -4.23 12.07 -19.06
N ILE A 14 -3.26 12.81 -19.59
CA ILE A 14 -3.34 13.39 -20.94
C ILE A 14 -2.19 12.87 -21.78
N SER A 15 -2.36 12.81 -23.11
CA SER A 15 -1.27 12.49 -24.01
C SER A 15 -0.15 13.52 -23.93
N LEU A 16 1.10 13.06 -23.86
CA LEU A 16 2.29 13.91 -23.96
C LEU A 16 2.77 14.09 -25.42
N MET A 17 2.10 13.48 -26.39
CA MET A 17 2.49 13.59 -27.80
C MET A 17 2.61 15.03 -28.28
N PRO A 18 1.67 15.95 -27.98
CA PRO A 18 1.79 17.34 -28.38
C PRO A 18 3.07 18.03 -27.88
N LEU A 19 3.55 17.66 -26.68
CA LEU A 19 4.81 18.16 -26.14
C LEU A 19 6.04 17.56 -26.86
N ILE A 20 5.95 16.27 -27.24
CA ILE A 20 7.04 15.58 -27.94
C ILE A 20 7.16 16.07 -29.40
N THR A 21 6.05 16.36 -30.05
CA THR A 21 6.00 16.83 -31.44
C THR A 21 6.13 18.34 -31.58
N ASN A 22 6.39 19.08 -30.47
CA ASN A 22 6.41 20.53 -30.41
C ASN A 22 5.11 21.20 -30.87
N GLU A 23 3.98 20.51 -30.76
CA GLU A 23 2.67 21.12 -30.89
C GLU A 23 2.36 21.92 -29.62
N ILE A 24 1.70 23.06 -29.78
CA ILE A 24 1.36 23.93 -28.63
C ILE A 24 0.32 23.19 -27.79
N SER A 25 0.71 22.76 -26.59
CA SER A 25 -0.25 22.26 -25.61
C SER A 25 -0.95 23.41 -24.92
N ASN A 26 -2.26 23.28 -24.75
CA ASN A 26 -3.02 24.25 -23.97
C ASN A 26 -2.75 24.00 -22.48
N ASP A 27 -2.05 24.92 -21.82
CA ASP A 27 -1.60 24.79 -20.42
C ASP A 27 -2.74 24.96 -19.39
N GLU A 28 -3.99 24.72 -19.76
CA GLU A 28 -5.16 24.83 -18.87
C GLU A 28 -5.32 23.66 -17.90
N ARG A 29 -4.31 22.79 -17.81
CA ARG A 29 -4.36 21.63 -16.93
C ARG A 29 -4.24 22.04 -15.45
N ILE A 30 -5.21 21.57 -14.65
CA ILE A 30 -5.11 21.66 -13.18
C ILE A 30 -4.45 20.38 -12.64
N ILE A 31 -3.42 20.52 -11.82
CA ILE A 31 -2.77 19.43 -11.11
C ILE A 31 -3.25 19.47 -9.67
N TYR A 32 -3.89 18.39 -9.24
CA TYR A 32 -4.38 18.21 -7.88
C TYR A 32 -3.36 17.46 -7.03
N SER A 33 -3.23 17.88 -5.77
CA SER A 33 -2.42 17.20 -4.77
C SER A 33 -3.25 16.97 -3.51
N HIS A 34 -3.31 15.73 -3.06
CA HIS A 34 -4.07 15.35 -1.87
C HIS A 34 -3.19 14.63 -0.85
N TRP A 35 -3.32 15.01 0.40
CA TRP A 35 -2.69 14.31 1.51
C TRP A 35 -3.49 14.48 2.80
N LYS A 36 -3.92 13.38 3.40
CA LYS A 36 -4.69 13.33 4.66
C LYS A 36 -5.90 14.29 4.69
N GLY A 37 -6.67 14.32 3.62
CA GLY A 37 -7.85 15.18 3.50
C GLY A 37 -7.56 16.62 3.04
N ASN A 38 -6.29 17.03 2.99
CA ASN A 38 -5.91 18.35 2.49
C ASN A 38 -5.72 18.29 0.98
N VAL A 39 -6.41 19.18 0.28
CA VAL A 39 -6.31 19.29 -1.18
C VAL A 39 -5.73 20.63 -1.56
N SER A 40 -4.81 20.62 -2.49
CA SER A 40 -4.22 21.80 -3.08
C SER A 40 -4.10 21.64 -4.59
N LEU A 41 -4.02 22.74 -5.34
CA LEU A 41 -4.00 22.75 -6.79
C LEU A 41 -2.82 23.58 -7.34
N ARG A 42 -2.35 23.16 -8.53
CA ARG A 42 -1.48 23.96 -9.37
C ARG A 42 -2.20 24.23 -10.69
N PHE A 43 -2.27 25.49 -11.11
CA PHE A 43 -2.85 25.92 -12.37
C PHE A 43 -1.99 27.05 -12.95
N GLN A 44 -1.33 26.78 -14.04
CA GLN A 44 -0.39 27.71 -14.66
C GLN A 44 0.66 28.22 -13.63
N GLU A 45 0.82 29.54 -13.48
CA GLU A 45 1.68 30.18 -12.48
C GLU A 45 1.07 30.18 -11.06
N TYR A 46 -0.18 29.75 -10.91
CA TYR A 46 -0.87 29.83 -9.61
C TYR A 46 -0.76 28.56 -8.82
N ARG A 47 -0.51 28.69 -7.53
CA ARG A 47 -0.65 27.66 -6.51
C ARG A 47 -1.81 28.02 -5.59
N PHE A 48 -2.73 27.08 -5.40
CA PHE A 48 -3.85 27.21 -4.49
C PHE A 48 -3.67 26.18 -3.37
N ASP A 49 -3.46 26.65 -2.13
CA ASP A 49 -3.12 25.81 -1.01
C ASP A 49 -4.35 25.13 -0.35
N LYS A 50 -4.08 24.33 0.69
CA LYS A 50 -5.13 23.65 1.46
C LYS A 50 -6.10 24.63 2.16
N ASP A 51 -5.64 25.81 2.52
CA ASP A 51 -6.37 26.84 3.25
C ASP A 51 -7.04 27.86 2.32
N ASN A 52 -7.03 27.57 1.03
CA ASN A 52 -7.59 28.40 -0.05
C ASN A 52 -6.87 29.74 -0.22
N ASN A 53 -5.59 29.79 0.08
CA ASN A 53 -4.74 30.93 -0.29
C ASN A 53 -4.21 30.72 -1.72
N LEU A 54 -4.17 31.81 -2.48
CA LEU A 54 -3.67 31.84 -3.85
C LEU A 54 -2.30 32.51 -3.89
N PHE A 55 -1.33 31.87 -4.54
CA PHE A 55 0.04 32.38 -4.71
C PHE A 55 0.41 32.39 -6.19
N ASN A 56 1.19 33.37 -6.64
CA ASN A 56 1.90 33.31 -7.91
C ASN A 56 3.31 32.74 -7.64
N VAL A 57 3.55 31.51 -8.05
CA VAL A 57 4.81 30.82 -7.73
C VAL A 57 5.97 31.17 -8.68
N VAL A 58 5.74 31.99 -9.68
CA VAL A 58 6.82 32.58 -10.50
C VAL A 58 7.44 33.75 -9.73
N ASP A 59 6.59 34.59 -9.14
CA ASP A 59 7.02 35.79 -8.41
C ASP A 59 7.36 35.46 -6.95
N ASP A 60 6.66 34.53 -6.34
CA ASP A 60 6.82 34.08 -4.94
C ASP A 60 6.98 32.57 -4.86
N GLN A 61 8.18 32.07 -5.17
CA GLN A 61 8.50 30.62 -5.10
C GLN A 61 8.34 30.05 -3.69
N SER A 62 8.51 30.87 -2.67
CA SER A 62 8.42 30.47 -1.26
C SER A 62 6.98 30.44 -0.74
N GLN A 63 6.01 30.96 -1.52
CA GLN A 63 4.59 31.02 -1.18
C GLN A 63 4.34 31.71 0.17
N ILE A 64 4.95 32.87 0.35
CA ILE A 64 4.85 33.67 1.58
C ILE A 64 3.74 34.72 1.45
N PHE A 65 3.52 35.27 0.25
CA PHE A 65 2.64 36.43 0.02
C PHE A 65 1.40 36.00 -0.83
N PRO A 66 0.26 35.67 -0.18
CA PRO A 66 -0.96 35.40 -0.91
C PRO A 66 -1.41 36.60 -1.76
N ILE A 67 -1.82 36.30 -2.99
CA ILE A 67 -2.34 37.33 -3.90
C ILE A 67 -3.89 37.36 -3.88
N LYS A 68 -4.43 38.56 -4.23
CA LYS A 68 -5.87 38.76 -4.41
C LYS A 68 -6.21 38.73 -5.90
N ASN A 69 -6.79 37.62 -6.33
CA ASN A 69 -7.40 37.47 -7.65
C ASN A 69 -8.69 36.67 -7.48
N ASP A 70 -9.78 37.36 -7.29
CA ASP A 70 -11.07 36.76 -6.94
C ASP A 70 -11.61 35.87 -8.06
N SER A 71 -11.33 36.17 -9.32
CA SER A 71 -11.79 35.37 -10.47
C SER A 71 -11.09 34.00 -10.49
N ILE A 72 -9.76 33.98 -10.41
CA ILE A 72 -8.98 32.74 -10.36
C ILE A 72 -9.28 31.95 -9.09
N LYS A 73 -9.39 32.64 -7.96
CA LYS A 73 -9.72 31.99 -6.70
C LYS A 73 -11.07 31.29 -6.74
N LYS A 74 -12.09 31.95 -7.26
CA LYS A 74 -13.43 31.36 -7.43
C LYS A 74 -13.39 30.12 -8.35
N TYR A 75 -12.73 30.24 -9.49
CA TYR A 75 -12.54 29.13 -10.42
C TYR A 75 -11.86 27.91 -9.77
N LEU A 76 -10.76 28.15 -9.05
CA LEU A 76 -10.02 27.06 -8.40
C LEU A 76 -10.78 26.44 -7.22
N ILE A 77 -11.60 27.20 -6.49
CA ILE A 77 -12.50 26.64 -5.46
C ILE A 77 -13.52 25.71 -6.10
N GLU A 78 -14.13 26.13 -7.20
CA GLU A 78 -15.10 25.29 -7.92
C GLU A 78 -14.45 23.98 -8.39
N LYS A 79 -13.30 24.07 -9.06
CA LYS A 79 -12.55 22.89 -9.52
C LYS A 79 -12.06 21.98 -8.39
N LYS A 80 -11.67 22.55 -7.26
CA LYS A 80 -11.31 21.79 -6.06
C LYS A 80 -12.51 20.98 -5.55
N ASN A 81 -13.68 21.61 -5.44
CA ASN A 81 -14.89 20.95 -4.93
C ASN A 81 -15.36 19.83 -5.89
N GLU A 82 -15.40 20.10 -7.20
CA GLU A 82 -15.72 19.08 -8.20
C GLU A 82 -14.80 17.85 -8.09
N TRP A 83 -13.49 18.08 -7.93
CA TRP A 83 -12.51 17.00 -7.79
C TRP A 83 -12.69 16.23 -6.46
N VAL A 84 -12.90 16.95 -5.35
CA VAL A 84 -13.15 16.36 -4.02
C VAL A 84 -14.37 15.45 -4.06
N ASP A 85 -15.49 15.92 -4.64
CA ASP A 85 -16.73 15.16 -4.73
C ASP A 85 -16.56 13.91 -5.60
N LYS A 86 -15.79 14.02 -6.69
CA LYS A 86 -15.53 12.90 -7.60
C LYS A 86 -14.56 11.87 -7.01
N VAL A 87 -13.47 12.32 -6.38
CA VAL A 87 -12.31 11.47 -6.05
C VAL A 87 -12.27 11.07 -4.57
N LEU A 88 -12.65 11.97 -3.65
CA LEU A 88 -12.60 11.73 -2.23
C LEU A 88 -13.93 11.26 -1.64
N ASN A 89 -14.76 10.62 -2.45
CA ASN A 89 -16.02 10.08 -2.00
C ASN A 89 -15.82 9.16 -0.77
N PRO A 90 -16.57 9.38 0.35
CA PRO A 90 -16.43 8.59 1.57
C PRO A 90 -16.66 7.07 1.40
N SER A 91 -17.33 6.65 0.32
CA SER A 91 -17.49 5.22 -0.01
C SER A 91 -16.16 4.50 -0.31
N PHE A 92 -15.10 5.24 -0.65
CA PHE A 92 -13.75 4.73 -0.90
C PHE A 92 -12.81 4.88 0.32
N SER A 93 -13.34 4.75 1.53
CA SER A 93 -12.51 4.79 2.74
C SER A 93 -11.46 3.67 2.72
N ASP A 94 -10.18 4.03 2.67
CA ASP A 94 -9.03 3.11 2.67
C ASP A 94 -9.04 2.11 3.84
N LYS A 95 -9.62 2.50 4.97
CA LYS A 95 -9.73 1.66 6.17
C LYS A 95 -10.64 0.44 6.01
N LYS A 96 -11.48 0.41 4.98
CA LYS A 96 -12.45 -0.68 4.74
C LYS A 96 -12.21 -1.42 3.44
N ARG A 97 -11.21 -1.01 2.66
CA ARG A 97 -10.94 -1.62 1.37
C ARG A 97 -10.26 -2.98 1.55
N PRO A 98 -10.88 -4.08 1.10
CA PRO A 98 -10.25 -5.38 1.14
C PRO A 98 -9.11 -5.47 0.09
N PHE A 99 -8.17 -6.37 0.31
CA PHE A 99 -7.17 -6.72 -0.70
C PHE A 99 -7.82 -7.50 -1.83
N THR A 100 -7.68 -7.04 -3.05
CA THR A 100 -8.19 -7.74 -4.23
C THR A 100 -7.27 -8.90 -4.58
N ILE A 101 -7.84 -10.11 -4.63
CA ILE A 101 -7.14 -11.34 -5.03
C ILE A 101 -7.52 -11.68 -6.47
N LEU A 102 -6.54 -11.55 -7.38
CA LEU A 102 -6.70 -11.81 -8.80
C LEU A 102 -6.34 -13.28 -9.10
N GLY A 103 -7.22 -14.01 -9.77
CA GLY A 103 -7.02 -15.41 -10.16
C GLY A 103 -6.27 -15.61 -11.48
N LYS A 104 -5.30 -14.73 -11.79
CA LYS A 104 -4.50 -14.87 -13.03
C LYS A 104 -3.21 -15.63 -12.74
N SER A 105 -2.91 -16.63 -13.56
CA SER A 105 -1.80 -17.58 -13.36
C SER A 105 -0.41 -16.94 -13.30
N ASN A 106 -0.23 -15.77 -13.87
CA ASN A 106 1.04 -15.03 -13.89
C ASN A 106 1.04 -13.80 -12.97
N PHE A 107 0.10 -13.72 -12.04
CA PHE A 107 -0.04 -12.58 -11.14
C PHE A 107 0.21 -13.00 -9.69
N ASN A 108 1.11 -12.29 -8.99
CA ASN A 108 1.35 -12.48 -7.58
C ASN A 108 0.50 -11.51 -6.75
N ASN A 109 -0.44 -12.04 -5.99
CA ASN A 109 -1.16 -11.28 -4.98
C ASN A 109 -0.27 -11.15 -3.73
N VAL A 110 -0.05 -9.93 -3.25
CA VAL A 110 0.81 -9.67 -2.10
C VAL A 110 -0.01 -9.12 -0.94
N LEU A 111 0.08 -9.77 0.22
CA LEU A 111 -0.56 -9.36 1.46
C LEU A 111 0.52 -8.95 2.49
N PRO A 112 0.92 -7.66 2.55
CA PRO A 112 2.02 -7.23 3.40
C PRO A 112 1.65 -7.29 4.89
N ALA A 113 2.59 -7.68 5.73
CA ALA A 113 2.44 -7.67 7.19
C ALA A 113 2.10 -6.27 7.74
N ARG A 114 2.68 -5.23 7.15
CA ARG A 114 2.44 -3.83 7.55
C ARG A 114 0.97 -3.40 7.45
N ASP A 115 0.22 -4.00 6.53
CA ASP A 115 -1.17 -3.63 6.23
C ASP A 115 -2.17 -4.66 6.80
N SER A 116 -1.67 -5.65 7.56
CA SER A 116 -2.51 -6.63 8.24
C SER A 116 -3.18 -6.07 9.49
N TYR A 117 -4.27 -6.69 9.84
CA TYR A 117 -4.77 -6.67 11.21
C TYR A 117 -4.15 -7.84 11.99
N PHE A 118 -3.96 -7.67 13.28
CA PHE A 118 -3.43 -8.72 14.12
C PHE A 118 -3.94 -8.60 15.58
N SER A 119 -3.87 -9.69 16.29
CA SER A 119 -4.29 -9.78 17.70
C SER A 119 -3.19 -10.38 18.55
N GLY A 120 -3.36 -10.30 19.87
CA GLY A 120 -2.46 -10.90 20.85
C GLY A 120 -1.21 -10.07 21.14
N ALA A 121 -0.06 -10.74 21.26
CA ALA A 121 1.20 -10.13 21.65
C ALA A 121 2.04 -9.62 20.46
N LEU A 122 1.59 -9.84 19.22
CA LEU A 122 2.25 -9.36 18.01
C LEU A 122 2.55 -7.87 18.05
N LYS A 123 3.69 -7.49 17.52
CA LYS A 123 4.12 -6.09 17.39
C LYS A 123 4.65 -5.82 16.01
N ARG A 124 4.46 -4.59 15.53
CA ARG A 124 5.21 -4.11 14.37
C ARG A 124 6.65 -3.82 14.78
N SER A 125 7.59 -4.16 13.90
CA SER A 125 9.03 -3.89 14.10
C SER A 125 9.31 -2.40 14.22
N ASN A 126 8.43 -1.56 13.67
CA ASN A 126 8.54 -0.12 13.73
C ASN A 126 7.15 0.53 13.77
N ARG A 127 7.09 1.72 14.33
CA ARG A 127 5.90 2.57 14.38
C ARG A 127 5.45 3.02 12.97
N TYR A 128 6.39 3.21 12.05
CA TYR A 128 6.11 3.59 10.67
C TYR A 128 5.95 2.34 9.78
N PRO A 129 5.04 2.35 8.80
CA PRO A 129 4.73 1.14 8.03
C PRO A 129 5.81 0.75 7.03
N ASN A 130 6.68 1.70 6.62
CA ASN A 130 7.71 1.45 5.62
C ASN A 130 8.64 0.32 6.07
N ASP A 131 8.74 -0.71 5.24
CA ASP A 131 9.54 -1.90 5.44
C ASP A 131 9.32 -2.64 6.78
N SER A 132 8.25 -2.34 7.52
CA SER A 132 7.92 -3.00 8.77
C SER A 132 7.53 -4.47 8.55
N PHE A 133 7.76 -5.27 9.57
CA PHE A 133 7.36 -6.67 9.70
C PHE A 133 6.67 -6.88 11.06
N LEU A 134 6.04 -8.02 11.25
CA LEU A 134 5.49 -8.41 12.55
C LEU A 134 6.48 -9.29 13.28
N THR A 135 6.62 -9.04 14.57
CA THR A 135 7.52 -9.76 15.48
C THR A 135 6.78 -10.16 16.76
N ASN A 136 7.41 -10.96 17.60
CA ASN A 136 6.84 -11.48 18.85
C ASN A 136 5.57 -12.31 18.61
N TRP A 137 5.61 -13.17 17.59
CA TRP A 137 4.48 -13.97 17.15
C TRP A 137 4.37 -15.28 17.96
N SER A 138 3.32 -15.40 18.77
CA SER A 138 2.99 -16.58 19.57
C SER A 138 1.85 -17.40 18.93
N GLU A 139 1.61 -18.61 19.45
CA GLU A 139 0.52 -19.49 18.98
C GLU A 139 -0.89 -18.92 19.26
N ALA A 140 -1.02 -18.06 20.28
CA ALA A 140 -2.27 -17.38 20.57
C ALA A 140 -2.61 -16.23 19.61
N ASP A 141 -1.64 -15.81 18.81
CA ASP A 141 -1.74 -14.64 17.93
C ASP A 141 -2.30 -14.99 16.57
N SER A 142 -3.00 -14.03 15.98
CA SER A 142 -3.58 -14.15 14.65
C SER A 142 -3.25 -12.91 13.81
N ILE A 143 -2.86 -13.15 12.56
CA ILE A 143 -2.64 -12.12 11.55
C ILE A 143 -3.72 -12.32 10.48
N TYR A 144 -4.39 -11.27 10.01
CA TYR A 144 -5.40 -11.41 8.99
C TYR A 144 -5.55 -10.18 8.10
N TRP A 145 -6.07 -10.40 6.89
CA TRP A 145 -6.41 -9.37 5.90
C TRP A 145 -7.83 -9.58 5.42
N PRO A 146 -8.65 -8.52 5.35
CA PRO A 146 -9.88 -8.56 4.56
C PRO A 146 -9.51 -8.71 3.08
N ILE A 147 -10.17 -9.63 2.38
CA ILE A 147 -9.90 -9.93 0.97
C ILE A 147 -11.19 -9.87 0.13
N GLN A 148 -11.01 -9.61 -1.16
CA GLN A 148 -12.03 -9.73 -2.19
C GLN A 148 -11.48 -10.60 -3.31
N VAL A 149 -11.99 -11.82 -3.42
CA VAL A 149 -11.55 -12.79 -4.43
C VAL A 149 -12.34 -12.56 -5.72
N MET A 150 -11.61 -12.36 -6.82
CA MET A 150 -12.19 -12.05 -8.14
C MET A 150 -12.44 -13.30 -8.98
N SER A 151 -11.81 -14.43 -8.63
CA SER A 151 -12.01 -15.70 -9.33
C SER A 151 -11.86 -16.85 -8.34
N ASP A 152 -12.82 -17.75 -8.35
CA ASP A 152 -12.76 -18.97 -7.54
C ASP A 152 -11.63 -19.88 -8.05
N GLY A 153 -10.88 -20.49 -7.14
CA GLY A 153 -9.80 -21.39 -7.53
C GLY A 153 -8.83 -21.74 -6.42
N LEU A 154 -7.87 -22.57 -6.79
CA LEU A 154 -6.78 -23.00 -5.94
C LEU A 154 -5.61 -22.03 -6.06
N TYR A 155 -5.19 -21.43 -4.94
CA TYR A 155 -4.13 -20.46 -4.88
C TYR A 155 -2.91 -21.04 -4.18
N SER A 156 -1.77 -21.05 -4.85
CA SER A 156 -0.49 -21.40 -4.24
C SER A 156 -0.10 -20.32 -3.22
N MET A 157 0.36 -20.78 -2.07
CA MET A 157 0.67 -19.92 -0.94
C MET A 157 2.16 -19.87 -0.69
N ARG A 158 2.68 -18.66 -0.46
CA ARG A 158 4.07 -18.46 -0.05
C ARG A 158 4.13 -17.39 1.02
N ILE A 159 4.81 -17.67 2.12
CA ILE A 159 5.07 -16.72 3.20
C ILE A 159 6.55 -16.35 3.25
N PHE A 160 6.83 -15.17 3.77
CA PHE A 160 8.19 -14.68 3.96
C PHE A 160 8.44 -14.46 5.45
N ILE A 161 9.33 -15.24 6.02
CA ILE A 161 9.63 -15.24 7.44
C ILE A 161 11.13 -15.15 7.73
N ASN A 162 11.43 -14.68 8.93
CA ASN A 162 12.74 -14.80 9.56
C ASN A 162 12.55 -15.68 10.80
N SER A 163 13.35 -16.74 10.96
CA SER A 163 13.12 -17.80 11.93
C SER A 163 14.40 -18.21 12.63
N ASP A 164 14.35 -18.33 13.95
CA ASP A 164 15.43 -18.88 14.75
C ASP A 164 15.42 -20.43 14.71
N LYS A 165 16.42 -21.02 15.38
CA LYS A 165 16.57 -22.47 15.43
C LYS A 165 15.45 -23.17 16.20
N GLU A 166 14.89 -22.51 17.21
CA GLU A 166 13.84 -23.07 18.05
C GLU A 166 12.49 -23.09 17.32
N SER A 167 12.33 -22.24 16.32
CA SER A 167 11.13 -22.20 15.46
C SER A 167 11.08 -23.32 14.42
N LEU A 168 12.14 -24.08 14.24
CA LEU A 168 12.19 -25.18 13.27
C LEU A 168 11.08 -26.20 13.54
N ASN A 169 10.38 -26.63 12.49
CA ASN A 169 9.20 -27.51 12.53
C ASN A 169 7.93 -26.85 13.14
N SER A 170 7.95 -25.57 13.50
CA SER A 170 6.72 -24.88 13.87
C SER A 170 5.71 -24.97 12.73
N GLU A 171 4.48 -25.32 13.07
CA GLU A 171 3.37 -25.35 12.11
C GLU A 171 2.85 -23.94 11.85
N ILE A 172 2.54 -23.65 10.61
CA ILE A 172 1.85 -22.43 10.16
C ILE A 172 0.50 -22.88 9.57
N ILE A 173 -0.56 -22.25 10.04
CA ILE A 173 -1.93 -22.53 9.60
C ILE A 173 -2.48 -21.30 8.89
N VAL A 174 -2.87 -21.45 7.63
CA VAL A 174 -3.57 -20.41 6.88
C VAL A 174 -5.01 -20.82 6.72
N SER A 175 -5.94 -19.92 6.99
CA SER A 175 -7.37 -20.18 6.96
C SER A 175 -8.14 -19.10 6.23
N SER A 176 -9.17 -19.51 5.50
CA SER A 176 -10.17 -18.63 4.88
C SER A 176 -11.54 -19.30 4.95
N ASN A 177 -12.52 -18.65 5.57
CA ASN A 177 -13.83 -19.22 5.82
C ASN A 177 -13.73 -20.63 6.48
N ASN A 178 -14.14 -21.66 5.75
CA ASN A 178 -14.16 -23.06 6.22
C ASN A 178 -12.96 -23.88 5.72
N ASP A 179 -12.09 -23.30 4.91
CA ASP A 179 -10.89 -23.97 4.40
C ASP A 179 -9.66 -23.56 5.19
N ASN A 180 -8.77 -24.53 5.41
CA ASN A 180 -7.49 -24.28 6.04
C ASN A 180 -6.41 -25.18 5.45
N VAL A 181 -5.21 -24.62 5.36
CA VAL A 181 -4.03 -25.32 4.89
C VAL A 181 -2.89 -25.13 5.86
N LYS A 182 -1.95 -26.05 5.84
CA LYS A 182 -0.85 -26.09 6.79
C LYS A 182 0.48 -26.13 6.06
N GLY A 183 1.47 -25.60 6.73
CA GLY A 183 2.86 -25.75 6.34
C GLY A 183 3.75 -25.75 7.57
N LYS A 184 5.04 -25.95 7.36
CA LYS A 184 6.03 -25.98 8.45
C LYS A 184 7.21 -25.09 8.12
N VAL A 185 7.79 -24.53 9.17
CA VAL A 185 9.09 -23.89 9.11
C VAL A 185 10.15 -24.96 8.89
N ASP A 186 10.59 -25.14 7.66
CA ASP A 186 11.50 -26.22 7.23
C ASP A 186 12.98 -25.83 7.33
N LYS A 187 13.26 -24.55 7.51
CA LYS A 187 14.64 -24.00 7.55
C LYS A 187 14.76 -22.92 8.60
N VAL A 188 15.93 -22.84 9.17
CA VAL A 188 16.35 -21.69 9.98
C VAL A 188 16.85 -20.60 9.04
N PHE A 189 16.36 -19.40 9.22
CA PHE A 189 16.83 -18.23 8.52
C PHE A 189 16.80 -17.03 9.46
N LEU A 190 17.95 -16.75 10.05
CA LEU A 190 18.13 -15.63 10.96
C LEU A 190 18.95 -14.55 10.26
N SER A 191 18.36 -13.40 10.05
CA SER A 191 19.01 -12.22 9.46
C SER A 191 18.92 -11.05 10.44
N ASP A 192 20.00 -10.30 10.54
CA ASP A 192 20.05 -9.05 11.29
C ASP A 192 19.45 -7.88 10.47
N LEU A 193 19.16 -6.79 11.17
CA LEU A 193 18.80 -5.52 10.54
C LEU A 193 20.03 -4.93 9.86
N ARG A 194 19.86 -4.40 8.65
CA ARG A 194 20.91 -3.81 7.83
C ARG A 194 20.60 -2.35 7.47
N GLY A 195 21.65 -1.59 7.18
CA GLY A 195 21.58 -0.20 6.71
C GLY A 195 21.92 0.82 7.79
N MET A 196 22.00 0.41 9.07
CA MET A 196 22.43 1.29 10.16
C MET A 196 23.84 1.82 9.98
N GLU A 197 24.71 0.99 9.46
CA GLU A 197 26.12 1.26 9.23
C GLU A 197 26.37 2.40 8.22
N ASN A 198 25.40 2.71 7.40
CA ASN A 198 25.47 3.75 6.37
C ASN A 198 24.84 5.09 6.81
N ASP A 199 24.15 5.12 7.94
CA ASP A 199 23.42 6.28 8.41
C ASP A 199 24.26 7.13 9.34
N ARG A 200 24.43 8.42 9.02
CA ARG A 200 25.08 9.39 9.94
C ARG A 200 24.20 9.73 11.14
N VAL A 201 22.89 9.59 10.99
CA VAL A 201 21.90 9.82 12.04
C VAL A 201 20.95 8.62 12.01
N PRO A 202 20.70 7.95 13.16
CA PRO A 202 19.74 6.85 13.20
C PRO A 202 18.40 7.28 12.60
N ARG A 203 17.90 6.51 11.64
CA ARG A 203 16.59 6.80 11.04
C ARG A 203 15.47 6.40 12.00
N ILE A 204 14.36 7.08 11.87
CA ILE A 204 13.15 6.79 12.65
C ILE A 204 12.39 5.59 12.05
N GLU A 205 12.59 5.34 10.77
CA GLU A 205 11.95 4.25 10.02
C GLU A 205 12.66 2.90 10.23
N SER A 206 12.04 1.82 9.79
CA SER A 206 12.63 0.48 9.87
C SER A 206 13.89 0.36 9.01
N TYR A 207 14.88 -0.34 9.54
CA TYR A 207 15.99 -0.85 8.76
C TYR A 207 15.59 -2.12 7.99
N LEU A 208 16.37 -2.46 6.97
CA LEU A 208 16.13 -3.64 6.15
C LEU A 208 16.40 -4.93 6.92
N LYS A 209 15.57 -5.91 6.72
CA LYS A 209 15.75 -7.28 7.20
C LYS A 209 15.44 -8.25 6.08
N ASP A 210 16.25 -9.30 5.94
CA ASP A 210 16.01 -10.33 4.95
C ASP A 210 15.05 -11.39 5.48
N PHE A 211 14.27 -11.97 4.57
CA PHE A 211 13.27 -12.98 4.86
C PHE A 211 13.39 -14.13 3.86
N GLN A 212 13.26 -15.35 4.32
CA GLN A 212 13.18 -16.50 3.42
C GLN A 212 11.73 -16.79 3.05
N ALA A 213 11.56 -17.31 1.85
CA ALA A 213 10.30 -17.82 1.37
C ALA A 213 10.07 -19.26 1.86
N ILE A 214 8.87 -19.54 2.34
CA ILE A 214 8.36 -20.89 2.65
C ILE A 214 7.09 -21.10 1.85
N ASP A 215 7.04 -22.18 1.07
CA ASP A 215 5.84 -22.60 0.37
C ASP A 215 4.94 -23.39 1.31
N LEU A 216 3.65 -23.09 1.27
CA LEU A 216 2.60 -23.78 2.01
C LEU A 216 1.73 -24.54 1.02
N ASP A 217 0.89 -25.43 1.54
CA ASP A 217 -0.13 -26.08 0.73
C ASP A 217 -1.05 -25.05 0.08
N PRO A 218 -1.53 -25.29 -1.15
CA PRO A 218 -2.46 -24.41 -1.82
C PRO A 218 -3.82 -24.35 -1.09
N ILE A 219 -4.43 -23.15 -1.03
CA ILE A 219 -5.75 -22.92 -0.43
C ILE A 219 -6.80 -22.65 -1.51
N TYR A 220 -8.02 -23.18 -1.32
CA TYR A 220 -9.13 -22.88 -2.20
C TYR A 220 -9.86 -21.61 -1.74
N LEU A 221 -9.88 -20.57 -2.59
CA LEU A 221 -10.54 -19.30 -2.33
C LEU A 221 -11.69 -19.09 -3.31
N THR A 222 -12.76 -18.47 -2.81
CA THR A 222 -13.95 -18.15 -3.61
C THR A 222 -14.36 -16.70 -3.40
N GLY A 223 -15.28 -16.20 -4.21
CA GLY A 223 -15.89 -14.87 -4.00
C GLY A 223 -16.59 -14.70 -2.65
N GLN A 224 -16.84 -15.79 -1.91
CA GLN A 224 -17.37 -15.79 -0.55
C GLN A 224 -16.26 -15.66 0.52
N SER A 225 -15.00 -15.85 0.16
CA SER A 225 -13.85 -15.68 1.05
C SER A 225 -13.68 -14.19 1.38
N LYS A 226 -13.90 -13.82 2.64
CA LYS A 226 -13.87 -12.42 3.09
C LYS A 226 -12.59 -12.02 3.80
N TYR A 227 -11.84 -12.99 4.30
CA TYR A 227 -10.52 -12.79 4.90
C TYR A 227 -9.62 -13.99 4.71
N LEU A 228 -8.33 -13.72 4.72
CA LEU A 228 -7.27 -14.69 4.87
C LEU A 228 -6.62 -14.44 6.24
N SER A 229 -6.45 -15.49 7.02
CA SER A 229 -5.78 -15.41 8.33
C SER A 229 -4.63 -16.39 8.43
N ILE A 230 -3.60 -16.02 9.20
CA ILE A 230 -2.43 -16.86 9.46
C ILE A 230 -2.22 -16.94 10.96
N LYS A 231 -1.96 -18.15 11.45
CA LYS A 231 -1.64 -18.45 12.84
C LYS A 231 -0.46 -19.42 12.93
N ARG A 232 0.23 -19.42 14.07
CA ARG A 232 1.12 -20.51 14.42
C ARG A 232 0.30 -21.69 14.97
N GLY A 233 0.72 -22.91 14.68
CA GLY A 233 0.15 -24.10 15.27
C GLY A 233 0.52 -24.24 16.75
N ASN A 234 -0.17 -25.14 17.44
CA ASN A 234 0.06 -25.45 18.86
C ASN A 234 1.47 -25.99 19.09
N ASN A 235 2.04 -25.69 20.25
CA ASN A 235 3.39 -26.07 20.68
C ASN A 235 4.51 -25.50 19.78
N SER A 236 4.26 -24.39 19.11
CA SER A 236 5.27 -23.67 18.33
C SER A 236 6.19 -22.90 19.25
N LEU A 237 7.49 -23.19 19.19
CA LEU A 237 8.54 -22.52 19.97
C LEU A 237 9.30 -21.50 19.12
N GLY A 238 10.19 -20.74 19.79
CA GLY A 238 11.11 -19.80 19.13
C GLY A 238 10.46 -18.56 18.56
N ASN A 239 11.28 -17.71 17.95
CA ASN A 239 10.88 -16.44 17.39
C ASN A 239 10.69 -16.52 15.89
N LEU A 240 9.56 -16.00 15.43
CA LEU A 240 9.25 -15.80 14.02
C LEU A 240 8.94 -14.34 13.78
N ASP A 241 9.63 -13.76 12.78
CA ASP A 241 9.21 -12.50 12.19
C ASP A 241 8.51 -12.76 10.85
N PHE A 242 7.43 -12.04 10.59
CA PHE A 242 6.59 -12.22 9.43
C PHE A 242 6.56 -10.96 8.56
N LYS A 243 6.80 -11.10 7.25
CA LYS A 243 6.87 -9.99 6.30
C LYS A 243 5.66 -9.89 5.39
N ARG A 244 5.21 -11.00 4.81
CA ARG A 244 4.07 -11.09 3.90
C ARG A 244 3.71 -12.54 3.55
#